data_9a0fe51a1ef80c5ae2f347816ec72deb
#
_entry.id   9a0fe51a1ef80c5ae2f347816ec72deb
#
_cell.length_a   1.000
_cell.length_b   1.000
_cell.length_c   1.000
_cell.angle_alpha   90.00
_cell.angle_beta   90.00
_cell.angle_gamma   90.00
#
_symmetry.space_group_name_H-M   'P 1'
#
loop_
_entity.id
_entity.type
_entity.pdbx_description
1 polymer ?
#
loop_
_entity_poly.entity_id
_entity_poly.type
_entity_poly.pdbx_seq_one_letter_code
_entity_poly.pdbx_strand_id
1 'polypeptide(L)'
;SQQTEINLPYITADQTGPKHLVLKLTRAKLESLVEDLVNRTISPCQVALDDASLTTSDIDDVILVGGQTRMPLVQEKVKEFFKQDARRDVNPDEAVAMGAAIQAAVLSGDVTDVLLLDVTPLSLGIETMGQVMSVLIEKNTTIPSKKTQVFSTADDNQTAVTIHVLQGERKQAGQNKSLGRFDLSDIPPAPRGTPQ
;
A
#
# COMPACT_ATOMS: atom_id res chain seq x y z
N SER A 1 20.97 17.24 13.32
CA SER A 1 21.39 18.62 13.67
C SER A 1 20.16 19.47 13.98
N GLN A 2 20.35 20.57 14.72
CA GLN A 2 19.27 21.52 15.03
C GLN A 2 19.04 22.53 13.90
N GLN A 3 20.05 22.75 13.07
CA GLN A 3 19.95 23.58 11.87
C GLN A 3 20.98 23.14 10.84
N THR A 4 20.72 23.51 9.59
CA THR A 4 21.66 23.38 8.46
C THR A 4 21.64 24.66 7.64
N GLU A 5 22.63 24.84 6.79
CA GLU A 5 22.71 25.92 5.83
C GLU A 5 22.51 25.38 4.42
N ILE A 6 21.60 26.00 3.68
CA ILE A 6 21.43 25.79 2.24
C ILE A 6 22.23 26.90 1.56
N ASN A 7 23.28 26.52 0.83
CA ASN A 7 24.15 27.44 0.12
C ASN A 7 24.18 27.06 -1.36
N LEU A 8 23.55 27.88 -2.19
CA LEU A 8 23.51 27.75 -3.64
C LEU A 8 24.25 28.95 -4.24
N PRO A 9 25.54 28.80 -4.60
CA PRO A 9 26.31 29.88 -5.17
C PRO A 9 25.91 30.17 -6.62
N TYR A 10 26.10 31.41 -7.04
CA TYR A 10 25.95 31.87 -8.44
C TYR A 10 24.57 31.65 -9.05
N ILE A 11 23.49 31.79 -8.26
CA ILE A 11 22.11 31.59 -8.80
C ILE A 11 21.69 32.67 -9.80
N THR A 12 22.27 33.88 -9.69
CA THR A 12 22.08 34.96 -10.65
C THR A 12 23.22 35.98 -10.52
N ALA A 13 23.25 36.96 -11.40
CA ALA A 13 24.16 38.09 -11.34
C ALA A 13 23.43 39.38 -11.72
N ASP A 14 23.78 40.48 -11.10
CA ASP A 14 23.33 41.84 -11.43
C ASP A 14 24.52 42.80 -11.55
N GLN A 15 24.25 44.11 -11.65
CA GLN A 15 25.28 45.13 -11.76
C GLN A 15 26.23 45.20 -10.56
N THR A 16 25.85 44.61 -9.41
CA THR A 16 26.66 44.53 -8.19
C THR A 16 27.49 43.25 -8.09
N GLY A 17 27.37 42.33 -9.10
CA GLY A 17 28.10 41.10 -9.16
C GLY A 17 27.23 39.85 -8.94
N PRO A 18 27.87 38.68 -8.73
CA PRO A 18 27.16 37.40 -8.55
C PRO A 18 26.36 37.39 -7.24
N LYS A 19 25.18 36.74 -7.30
CA LYS A 19 24.28 36.56 -6.16
C LYS A 19 24.24 35.10 -5.74
N HIS A 20 24.21 34.85 -4.47
CA HIS A 20 24.17 33.55 -3.85
C HIS A 20 22.90 33.43 -3.00
N LEU A 21 22.29 32.27 -2.97
CA LEU A 21 21.22 31.96 -2.03
C LEU A 21 21.84 31.28 -0.80
N VAL A 22 21.81 31.94 0.32
CA VAL A 22 22.26 31.39 1.61
C VAL A 22 21.09 31.47 2.59
N LEU A 23 20.57 30.30 2.97
CA LEU A 23 19.44 30.16 3.89
C LEU A 23 19.81 29.25 5.05
N LYS A 24 19.42 29.64 6.26
CA LYS A 24 19.47 28.76 7.43
C LYS A 24 18.13 28.07 7.59
N LEU A 25 18.17 26.75 7.56
CA LEU A 25 17.01 25.90 7.80
C LEU A 25 17.13 25.28 9.19
N THR A 26 16.21 25.61 10.08
CA THR A 26 16.12 24.97 11.40
C THR A 26 15.29 23.69 11.31
N ARG A 27 15.52 22.74 12.24
CA ARG A 27 14.72 21.55 12.39
C ARG A 27 13.24 21.90 12.56
N ALA A 28 12.89 22.79 13.45
CA ALA A 28 11.52 23.22 13.70
C ALA A 28 10.84 23.76 12.43
N LYS A 29 11.58 24.50 11.58
CA LYS A 29 11.03 25.00 10.32
C LYS A 29 10.78 23.86 9.33
N LEU A 30 11.70 22.90 9.21
CA LEU A 30 11.51 21.70 8.38
C LEU A 30 10.30 20.89 8.87
N GLU A 31 10.22 20.62 10.16
CA GLU A 31 9.12 19.87 10.77
C GLU A 31 7.77 20.55 10.51
N SER A 32 7.69 21.86 10.66
CA SER A 32 6.46 22.61 10.35
C SER A 32 6.03 22.54 8.89
N LEU A 33 6.98 22.41 7.96
CA LEU A 33 6.68 22.29 6.52
C LEU A 33 6.18 20.89 6.10
N VAL A 34 6.51 19.86 6.88
CA VAL A 34 6.19 18.48 6.57
C VAL A 34 5.20 17.85 7.56
N GLU A 35 4.74 18.60 8.54
CA GLU A 35 3.87 18.10 9.62
C GLU A 35 2.62 17.40 9.09
N ASP A 36 1.95 17.99 8.09
CA ASP A 36 0.77 17.40 7.47
C ASP A 36 1.07 16.03 6.82
N LEU A 37 2.26 15.89 6.23
CA LEU A 37 2.69 14.62 5.62
C LEU A 37 2.89 13.56 6.71
N VAL A 38 3.53 13.94 7.81
CA VAL A 38 3.77 13.03 8.94
C VAL A 38 2.45 12.63 9.60
N ASN A 39 1.57 13.60 9.87
CA ASN A 39 0.26 13.32 10.50
C ASN A 39 -0.58 12.35 9.66
N ARG A 40 -0.53 12.42 8.32
CA ARG A 40 -1.25 11.49 7.44
C ARG A 40 -0.76 10.06 7.52
N THR A 41 0.42 9.78 8.05
CA THR A 41 0.93 8.40 8.20
C THR A 41 0.25 7.64 9.34
N ILE A 42 -0.37 8.32 10.27
CA ILE A 42 -1.04 7.71 11.44
C ILE A 42 -2.36 7.04 11.05
N SER A 43 -3.12 7.63 10.12
CA SER A 43 -4.40 7.06 9.68
C SER A 43 -4.27 5.63 9.13
N PRO A 44 -3.30 5.29 8.26
CA PRO A 44 -3.06 3.91 7.84
C PRO A 44 -2.71 2.96 8.98
N CYS A 45 -2.00 3.42 10.02
CA CYS A 45 -1.72 2.61 11.21
C CYS A 45 -3.01 2.25 11.94
N GLN A 46 -3.91 3.23 12.12
CA GLN A 46 -5.21 2.97 12.75
C GLN A 46 -6.04 1.97 11.93
N VAL A 47 -6.12 2.15 10.61
CA VAL A 47 -6.85 1.22 9.72
C VAL A 47 -6.29 -0.20 9.83
N ALA A 48 -4.96 -0.35 9.91
CA ALA A 48 -4.34 -1.67 10.05
C ALA A 48 -4.69 -2.34 11.39
N LEU A 49 -4.73 -1.57 12.48
CA LEU A 49 -5.17 -2.07 13.79
C LEU A 49 -6.64 -2.48 13.76
N ASP A 50 -7.51 -1.63 13.21
CA ASP A 50 -8.94 -1.88 13.10
C ASP A 50 -9.22 -3.15 12.27
N ASP A 51 -8.55 -3.29 11.12
CA ASP A 51 -8.66 -4.48 10.25
C ASP A 51 -8.19 -5.76 10.95
N ALA A 52 -7.17 -5.66 11.82
CA ALA A 52 -6.69 -6.78 12.64
C ALA A 52 -7.55 -7.02 13.91
N SER A 53 -8.50 -6.12 14.20
CA SER A 53 -9.26 -6.10 15.46
C SER A 53 -8.35 -6.02 16.70
N LEU A 54 -7.27 -5.24 16.59
CA LEU A 54 -6.29 -4.98 17.63
C LEU A 54 -6.32 -3.52 18.08
N THR A 55 -5.80 -3.28 19.27
CA THR A 55 -5.53 -1.95 19.81
C THR A 55 -4.02 -1.70 19.90
N THR A 56 -3.61 -0.47 20.15
CA THR A 56 -2.19 -0.15 20.34
C THR A 56 -1.55 -0.88 21.52
N SER A 57 -2.34 -1.32 22.51
CA SER A 57 -1.85 -2.10 23.67
C SER A 57 -1.63 -3.58 23.36
N ASP A 58 -2.13 -4.07 22.24
CA ASP A 58 -1.93 -5.45 21.79
C ASP A 58 -0.68 -5.60 20.92
N ILE A 59 0.04 -4.49 20.68
CA ILE A 59 1.27 -4.46 19.88
C ILE A 59 2.47 -4.62 20.81
N ASP A 60 3.21 -5.71 20.63
CA ASP A 60 4.41 -6.01 21.41
C ASP A 60 5.60 -5.12 21.01
N ASP A 61 5.83 -4.97 19.73
CA ASP A 61 6.97 -4.22 19.18
C ASP A 61 6.57 -3.29 18.04
N VAL A 62 7.17 -2.10 18.01
CA VAL A 62 7.08 -1.16 16.89
C VAL A 62 8.43 -1.09 16.19
N ILE A 63 8.47 -1.43 14.92
CA ILE A 63 9.69 -1.40 14.10
C ILE A 63 9.51 -0.35 13.00
N LEU A 64 10.45 0.58 12.92
CA LEU A 64 10.50 1.62 11.89
C LEU A 64 11.37 1.18 10.72
N VAL A 65 10.85 1.31 9.51
CA VAL A 65 11.50 0.87 8.27
C VAL A 65 11.56 2.03 7.27
N GLY A 66 12.69 2.14 6.57
CA GLY A 66 12.96 3.18 5.59
C GLY A 66 13.65 4.41 6.18
N GLY A 67 14.53 5.04 5.40
CA GLY A 67 15.39 6.15 5.85
C GLY A 67 14.64 7.36 6.40
N GLN A 68 13.44 7.63 5.89
CA GLN A 68 12.61 8.75 6.37
C GLN A 68 12.16 8.59 7.83
N THR A 69 12.11 7.37 8.35
CA THR A 69 11.75 7.10 9.75
C THR A 69 12.84 7.51 10.75
N ARG A 70 14.02 7.92 10.26
CA ARG A 70 15.07 8.55 11.07
C ARG A 70 14.71 9.96 11.53
N MET A 71 13.70 10.58 10.92
CA MET A 71 13.23 11.91 11.26
C MET A 71 12.63 11.92 12.69
N PRO A 72 13.10 12.79 13.59
CA PRO A 72 12.62 12.83 14.97
C PRO A 72 11.10 12.99 15.08
N LEU A 73 10.49 13.88 14.28
CA LEU A 73 9.05 14.12 14.29
C LEU A 73 8.26 12.83 13.97
N VAL A 74 8.75 11.99 13.04
CA VAL A 74 8.13 10.69 12.73
C VAL A 74 8.19 9.77 13.95
N GLN A 75 9.36 9.68 14.60
CA GLN A 75 9.53 8.85 15.78
C GLN A 75 8.65 9.31 16.95
N GLU A 76 8.54 10.61 17.17
CA GLU A 76 7.67 11.19 18.19
C GLU A 76 6.19 10.88 17.93
N LYS A 77 5.72 11.07 16.70
CA LYS A 77 4.32 10.79 16.33
C LYS A 77 3.98 9.30 16.45
N VAL A 78 4.89 8.42 16.05
CA VAL A 78 4.71 6.97 16.23
C VAL A 78 4.67 6.61 17.72
N LYS A 79 5.59 7.14 18.52
CA LYS A 79 5.59 6.95 19.97
C LYS A 79 4.31 7.48 20.63
N GLU A 80 3.83 8.65 20.21
CA GLU A 80 2.58 9.24 20.69
C GLU A 80 1.38 8.34 20.38
N PHE A 81 1.34 7.75 19.20
CA PHE A 81 0.25 6.90 18.76
C PHE A 81 0.27 5.53 19.46
N PHE A 82 1.40 4.81 19.42
CA PHE A 82 1.53 3.47 19.99
C PHE A 82 1.79 3.44 21.50
N LYS A 83 2.07 4.61 22.12
CA LYS A 83 2.41 4.75 23.55
C LYS A 83 3.67 3.99 23.96
N GLN A 84 4.51 3.63 23.02
CA GLN A 84 5.77 2.93 23.23
C GLN A 84 6.86 3.41 22.28
N ASP A 85 8.11 3.21 22.64
CA ASP A 85 9.25 3.54 21.79
C ASP A 85 9.42 2.48 20.70
N ALA A 86 9.76 2.93 19.48
CA ALA A 86 10.16 2.01 18.44
C ALA A 86 11.50 1.33 18.76
N ARG A 87 11.64 0.08 18.35
CA ARG A 87 12.89 -0.69 18.50
C ARG A 87 14.03 -0.01 17.76
N ARG A 88 15.23 -0.06 18.33
CA ARG A 88 16.45 0.58 17.80
C ARG A 88 17.50 -0.43 17.32
N ASP A 89 17.28 -1.71 17.55
CA ASP A 89 18.15 -2.81 17.15
C ASP A 89 17.99 -3.21 15.68
N VAL A 90 16.95 -2.72 15.00
CA VAL A 90 16.74 -2.92 13.57
C VAL A 90 17.19 -1.69 12.80
N ASN A 91 18.10 -1.87 11.83
CA ASN A 91 18.50 -0.80 10.93
C ASN A 91 17.37 -0.51 9.92
N PRO A 92 16.74 0.67 9.94
CA PRO A 92 15.62 0.98 9.06
C PRO A 92 15.98 1.01 7.56
N ASP A 93 17.26 1.18 7.22
CA ASP A 93 17.71 1.19 5.81
C ASP A 93 17.93 -0.22 5.26
N GLU A 94 18.18 -1.20 6.12
CA GLU A 94 18.52 -2.58 5.75
C GLU A 94 17.39 -3.58 5.98
N ALA A 95 16.40 -3.23 6.80
CA ALA A 95 15.33 -4.14 7.24
C ALA A 95 14.61 -4.84 6.07
N VAL A 96 14.32 -4.11 4.99
CA VAL A 96 13.66 -4.67 3.80
C VAL A 96 14.57 -5.67 3.08
N ALA A 97 15.84 -5.36 2.91
CA ALA A 97 16.81 -6.24 2.26
C ALA A 97 17.04 -7.53 3.08
N MET A 98 17.12 -7.40 4.40
CA MET A 98 17.22 -8.54 5.32
C MET A 98 15.96 -9.42 5.25
N GLY A 99 14.79 -8.84 5.27
CA GLY A 99 13.52 -9.56 5.14
C GLY A 99 13.41 -10.29 3.80
N ALA A 100 13.81 -9.66 2.71
CA ALA A 100 13.85 -10.28 1.39
C ALA A 100 14.82 -11.48 1.33
N ALA A 101 15.99 -11.34 1.96
CA ALA A 101 16.96 -12.43 2.03
C ALA A 101 16.44 -13.63 2.84
N ILE A 102 15.81 -13.37 3.99
CA ILE A 102 15.17 -14.42 4.81
C ILE A 102 14.06 -15.11 4.01
N GLN A 103 13.20 -14.35 3.34
CA GLN A 103 12.13 -14.91 2.53
C GLN A 103 12.66 -15.76 1.36
N ALA A 104 13.74 -15.34 0.73
CA ALA A 104 14.41 -16.16 -0.30
C ALA A 104 14.92 -17.47 0.27
N ALA A 105 15.52 -17.46 1.46
CA ALA A 105 15.98 -18.66 2.15
C ALA A 105 14.84 -19.61 2.56
N VAL A 106 13.69 -19.05 2.94
CA VAL A 106 12.46 -19.86 3.18
C VAL A 106 11.97 -20.52 1.90
N LEU A 107 11.95 -19.78 0.78
CA LEU A 107 11.51 -20.32 -0.52
C LEU A 107 12.48 -21.36 -1.10
N SER A 108 13.77 -21.27 -0.83
CA SER A 108 14.75 -22.28 -1.21
C SER A 108 14.77 -23.52 -0.28
N GLY A 109 14.12 -23.42 0.87
CA GLY A 109 14.08 -24.48 1.88
C GLY A 109 15.27 -24.51 2.84
N ASP A 110 16.15 -23.48 2.81
CA ASP A 110 17.29 -23.36 3.71
C ASP A 110 16.87 -22.93 5.12
N VAL A 111 15.73 -22.26 5.24
CA VAL A 111 15.11 -21.85 6.50
C VAL A 111 13.69 -22.42 6.57
N THR A 112 13.37 -23.16 7.64
CA THR A 112 12.09 -23.85 7.79
C THR A 112 11.30 -23.45 9.03
N ASP A 113 11.88 -22.65 9.91
CA ASP A 113 11.34 -22.23 11.20
C ASP A 113 10.67 -20.83 11.14
N VAL A 114 10.67 -20.21 9.96
CA VAL A 114 10.00 -18.93 9.71
C VAL A 114 8.85 -19.13 8.73
N LEU A 115 7.65 -18.73 9.12
CA LEU A 115 6.47 -18.72 8.25
C LEU A 115 6.00 -17.28 8.06
N LEU A 116 6.03 -16.80 6.82
CA LEU A 116 5.36 -15.58 6.40
C LEU A 116 4.09 -15.92 5.64
N LEU A 117 2.96 -15.49 6.15
CA LEU A 117 1.68 -15.51 5.46
C LEU A 117 1.32 -14.07 5.06
N ASP A 118 1.19 -13.85 3.77
CA ASP A 118 0.79 -12.56 3.23
C ASP A 118 -0.71 -12.54 2.94
N VAL A 119 -1.30 -11.36 2.77
CA VAL A 119 -2.72 -11.18 2.52
C VAL A 119 -2.97 -10.24 1.35
N THR A 120 -4.15 -10.35 0.75
CA THR A 120 -4.60 -9.37 -0.24
C THR A 120 -4.88 -8.02 0.45
N PRO A 121 -4.24 -6.92 0.05
CA PRO A 121 -4.46 -5.62 0.71
C PRO A 121 -5.82 -4.98 0.38
N LEU A 122 -6.41 -5.37 -0.75
CA LEU A 122 -7.71 -4.91 -1.23
C LEU A 122 -8.47 -6.08 -1.85
N SER A 123 -9.80 -5.99 -1.83
CA SER A 123 -10.67 -6.97 -2.45
C SER A 123 -10.45 -7.06 -3.95
N LEU A 124 -10.52 -8.28 -4.48
CA LEU A 124 -10.45 -8.59 -5.90
C LEU A 124 -11.83 -9.06 -6.37
N GLY A 125 -12.24 -8.58 -7.52
CA GLY A 125 -13.53 -8.92 -8.08
C GLY A 125 -13.61 -8.68 -9.57
N ILE A 126 -14.80 -8.83 -10.10
CA ILE A 126 -15.11 -8.58 -11.51
C ILE A 126 -16.28 -7.61 -11.62
N GLU A 127 -16.33 -6.91 -12.75
CA GLU A 127 -17.49 -6.11 -13.13
C GLU A 127 -18.63 -7.04 -13.55
N THR A 128 -19.81 -6.79 -12.98
CA THR A 128 -21.05 -7.50 -13.33
C THR A 128 -22.11 -6.52 -13.85
N MET A 129 -23.26 -7.05 -14.26
CA MET A 129 -24.36 -6.25 -14.81
C MET A 129 -24.69 -5.04 -13.92
N GLY A 130 -24.87 -3.88 -14.53
CA GLY A 130 -25.15 -2.62 -13.82
C GLY A 130 -23.88 -1.89 -13.37
N GLN A 131 -22.69 -2.22 -13.90
CA GLN A 131 -21.40 -1.61 -13.56
C GLN A 131 -21.06 -1.76 -12.07
N VAL A 132 -21.45 -2.89 -11.47
CA VAL A 132 -21.19 -3.21 -10.07
C VAL A 132 -19.97 -4.11 -9.97
N MET A 133 -19.13 -3.86 -8.96
CA MET A 133 -18.06 -4.76 -8.60
C MET A 133 -18.60 -5.92 -7.77
N SER A 134 -18.48 -7.13 -8.29
CA SER A 134 -18.75 -8.39 -7.58
C SER A 134 -17.45 -8.90 -6.99
N VAL A 135 -17.33 -8.86 -5.66
CA VAL A 135 -16.13 -9.30 -4.95
C VAL A 135 -16.03 -10.83 -4.98
N LEU A 136 -14.88 -11.35 -5.37
CA LEU A 136 -14.56 -12.80 -5.38
C LEU A 136 -13.63 -13.17 -4.25
N ILE A 137 -12.60 -12.35 -4.02
CA ILE A 137 -11.62 -12.52 -2.93
C ILE A 137 -11.65 -11.24 -2.11
N GLU A 138 -12.03 -11.34 -0.85
CA GLU A 138 -12.10 -10.20 0.05
C GLU A 138 -10.69 -9.73 0.47
N LYS A 139 -10.57 -8.45 0.83
CA LYS A 139 -9.35 -7.94 1.45
C LYS A 139 -8.96 -8.77 2.67
N ASN A 140 -7.69 -8.78 3.00
CA ASN A 140 -7.12 -9.54 4.12
C ASN A 140 -7.27 -11.07 3.99
N THR A 141 -7.58 -11.59 2.79
CA THR A 141 -7.53 -13.02 2.51
C THR A 141 -6.08 -13.47 2.37
N THR A 142 -5.67 -14.50 3.14
CA THR A 142 -4.33 -15.08 3.06
C THR A 142 -4.04 -15.63 1.67
N ILE A 143 -2.84 -15.38 1.16
CA ILE A 143 -2.37 -15.86 -0.13
C ILE A 143 -1.34 -17.00 0.04
N PRO A 144 -1.28 -17.98 -0.90
CA PRO A 144 -2.07 -18.07 -2.15
C PRO A 144 -3.53 -18.44 -1.90
N SER A 145 -4.45 -17.85 -2.65
CA SER A 145 -5.89 -18.10 -2.57
C SER A 145 -6.49 -18.33 -3.96
N LYS A 146 -7.51 -19.17 -4.03
CA LYS A 146 -8.26 -19.43 -5.26
C LYS A 146 -9.75 -19.32 -4.97
N LYS A 147 -10.47 -18.59 -5.81
CA LYS A 147 -11.93 -18.52 -5.76
C LYS A 147 -12.52 -18.81 -7.13
N THR A 148 -13.55 -19.62 -7.16
CA THR A 148 -14.33 -19.94 -8.35
C THR A 148 -15.77 -19.54 -8.11
N GLN A 149 -16.36 -18.87 -9.07
CA GLN A 149 -17.77 -18.52 -9.05
C GLN A 149 -18.36 -18.75 -10.45
N VAL A 150 -19.56 -19.29 -10.49
CA VAL A 150 -20.29 -19.52 -11.75
C VAL A 150 -21.04 -18.24 -12.11
N PHE A 151 -20.91 -17.84 -13.37
CA PHE A 151 -21.65 -16.75 -13.97
C PHE A 151 -22.39 -17.26 -15.21
N SER A 152 -23.30 -16.48 -15.70
CA SER A 152 -24.08 -16.83 -16.89
C SER A 152 -24.20 -15.63 -17.83
N THR A 153 -24.71 -15.86 -19.05
CA THR A 153 -24.93 -14.84 -20.06
C THR A 153 -26.08 -13.89 -19.65
N ALA A 154 -25.93 -12.61 -19.99
CA ALA A 154 -26.93 -11.57 -19.73
C ALA A 154 -28.00 -11.47 -20.83
N ASP A 155 -27.62 -11.82 -22.07
CA ASP A 155 -28.47 -11.73 -23.26
C ASP A 155 -28.65 -13.07 -23.94
N ASP A 156 -29.75 -13.22 -24.70
CA ASP A 156 -30.00 -14.40 -25.52
C ASP A 156 -28.98 -14.49 -26.67
N ASN A 157 -28.50 -15.70 -26.94
CA ASN A 157 -27.49 -15.98 -27.98
C ASN A 157 -26.18 -15.22 -27.84
N GLN A 158 -25.80 -14.82 -26.62
CA GLN A 158 -24.55 -14.17 -26.35
C GLN A 158 -23.39 -15.16 -26.53
N THR A 159 -22.47 -14.88 -27.48
CA THR A 159 -21.35 -15.75 -27.86
C THR A 159 -20.02 -15.36 -27.22
N ALA A 160 -19.97 -14.22 -26.53
CA ALA A 160 -18.78 -13.75 -25.82
C ALA A 160 -19.15 -12.97 -24.56
N VAL A 161 -18.27 -12.98 -23.56
CA VAL A 161 -18.38 -12.22 -22.31
C VAL A 161 -17.05 -11.53 -22.06
N THR A 162 -17.08 -10.23 -21.86
CA THR A 162 -15.92 -9.45 -21.39
C THR A 162 -15.81 -9.58 -19.87
N ILE A 163 -14.69 -10.08 -19.38
CA ILE A 163 -14.39 -10.17 -17.96
C ILE A 163 -13.46 -9.00 -17.62
N HIS A 164 -13.94 -8.09 -16.78
CA HIS A 164 -13.18 -6.95 -16.29
C HIS A 164 -12.78 -7.20 -14.84
N VAL A 165 -11.48 -7.42 -14.59
CA VAL A 165 -10.93 -7.69 -13.27
C VAL A 165 -10.60 -6.39 -12.56
N LEU A 166 -11.05 -6.28 -11.32
CA LEU A 166 -11.00 -5.06 -10.51
C LEU A 166 -10.36 -5.33 -9.14
N GLN A 167 -9.73 -4.30 -8.61
CA GLN A 167 -9.22 -4.27 -7.24
C GLN A 167 -9.72 -3.03 -6.52
N GLY A 168 -10.31 -3.19 -5.34
CA GLY A 168 -10.79 -2.08 -4.49
C GLY A 168 -12.02 -2.44 -3.69
N GLU A 169 -12.53 -1.45 -2.94
CA GLU A 169 -13.64 -1.60 -2.01
C GLU A 169 -14.92 -0.85 -2.45
N ARG A 170 -14.90 -0.24 -3.63
CA ARG A 170 -16.03 0.54 -4.12
C ARG A 170 -17.06 -0.34 -4.81
N LYS A 171 -18.34 -0.12 -4.54
CA LYS A 171 -19.43 -0.86 -5.19
C LYS A 171 -19.49 -0.62 -6.70
N GLN A 172 -19.21 0.61 -7.15
CA GLN A 172 -19.14 0.93 -8.58
C GLN A 172 -17.84 0.45 -9.20
N ALA A 173 -17.93 -0.34 -10.27
CA ALA A 173 -16.78 -0.92 -10.97
C ALA A 173 -15.76 0.14 -11.40
N GLY A 174 -16.22 1.25 -12.02
CA GLY A 174 -15.37 2.33 -12.52
C GLY A 174 -14.63 3.13 -11.46
N GLN A 175 -14.95 2.96 -10.19
CA GLN A 175 -14.26 3.61 -9.06
C GLN A 175 -13.15 2.75 -8.45
N ASN A 176 -12.97 1.53 -8.95
CA ASN A 176 -11.94 0.61 -8.53
C ASN A 176 -10.79 0.57 -9.54
N LYS A 177 -9.65 0.04 -9.11
CA LYS A 177 -8.49 -0.11 -9.98
C LYS A 177 -8.74 -1.25 -10.97
N SER A 178 -8.70 -0.96 -12.27
CA SER A 178 -8.69 -1.99 -13.30
C SER A 178 -7.35 -2.75 -13.29
N LEU A 179 -7.40 -4.06 -13.18
CA LEU A 179 -6.25 -4.94 -13.32
C LEU A 179 -6.11 -5.49 -14.73
N GLY A 180 -7.21 -5.61 -15.47
CA GLY A 180 -7.22 -6.08 -16.84
C GLY A 180 -8.62 -6.41 -17.34
N ARG A 181 -8.71 -6.55 -18.65
CA ARG A 181 -9.92 -7.04 -19.34
C ARG A 181 -9.53 -8.14 -20.30
N PHE A 182 -10.36 -9.15 -20.40
CA PHE A 182 -10.23 -10.22 -21.39
C PHE A 182 -11.60 -10.72 -21.79
N ASP A 183 -11.70 -11.21 -23.01
CA ASP A 183 -12.93 -11.74 -23.57
C ASP A 183 -12.91 -13.26 -23.54
N LEU A 184 -13.96 -13.85 -23.00
CA LEU A 184 -14.26 -15.26 -23.16
C LEU A 184 -15.18 -15.41 -24.37
N SER A 185 -14.67 -15.99 -25.45
CA SER A 185 -15.38 -16.22 -26.72
C SER A 185 -15.81 -17.66 -26.86
N ASP A 186 -16.47 -17.96 -27.98
CA ASP A 186 -16.93 -19.31 -28.37
C ASP A 186 -17.97 -19.91 -27.40
N ILE A 187 -18.76 -19.08 -26.75
CA ILE A 187 -19.91 -19.54 -25.96
C ILE A 187 -21.00 -19.98 -26.92
N PRO A 188 -21.51 -21.22 -26.79
CA PRO A 188 -22.60 -21.71 -27.65
C PRO A 188 -23.85 -20.84 -27.53
N PRO A 189 -24.49 -20.44 -28.66
CA PRO A 189 -25.72 -19.68 -28.60
C PRO A 189 -26.82 -20.43 -27.84
N ALA A 190 -27.40 -19.78 -26.84
CA ALA A 190 -28.45 -20.32 -25.99
C ALA A 190 -29.26 -19.16 -25.37
N PRO A 191 -30.45 -19.40 -24.80
CA PRO A 191 -31.15 -18.41 -24.02
C PRO A 191 -30.30 -17.92 -22.85
N ARG A 192 -30.45 -16.66 -22.50
CA ARG A 192 -29.76 -16.05 -21.35
C ARG A 192 -29.90 -16.91 -20.10
N GLY A 193 -28.86 -16.98 -19.31
CA GLY A 193 -28.84 -17.75 -18.07
C GLY A 193 -28.60 -19.27 -18.26
N THR A 194 -28.53 -19.77 -19.48
CA THR A 194 -28.29 -21.18 -19.78
C THR A 194 -26.80 -21.56 -19.80
N PRO A 195 -25.92 -20.81 -20.50
CA PRO A 195 -24.47 -21.08 -20.43
C PRO A 195 -23.93 -20.77 -19.03
N GLN A 196 -23.01 -21.63 -18.55
CA GLN A 196 -22.39 -21.50 -17.23
C GLN A 196 -20.88 -21.68 -17.35
#